data_668d88049271d1aa5a6a699e76b11b0f
#
_entry.id   668d88049271d1aa5a6a699e76b11b0f
#
_cell.length_a   1.000
_cell.length_b   1.000
_cell.length_c   1.000
_cell.angle_alpha   90.00
_cell.angle_beta   90.00
_cell.angle_gamma   90.00
#
_symmetry.space_group_name_H-M   'P 1'
#
loop_
_entity.id
_entity.type
_entity.pdbx_description
1 polymer ?
#
loop_
_entity_poly.entity_id
_entity_poly.type
_entity_poly.pdbx_seq_one_letter_code
_entity_poly.pdbx_strand_id
1 'polypeptide(L)'
;LLPLGPVMIIDTPGLDDEGELGAQRIAKAQQVLNKCDIALLVVDASVGLSEADKALWQQLQAKKLPSILVLNKVELLDEMRQALLTMEAMKLTKQCFLVSAITNRNINELKEAIAALRPREVERQLLGDLIKPCDIVVLVTPIDSAAPKGRLILPQQQVLRNVLDNKGITVTVQESELAEALARLAFPPKLVVTDSQAFGVVSKIVPPTIPLISFSILMARYKGTLSAAVKAVRVLDTVQDGDKILISEGCTHHRQCQDIG
;
A
#
# COMPACT_ATOMS: atom_id res chain seq x y z
N LEU A 1 0.19 -3.27 -18.07
CA LEU A 1 -0.78 -4.33 -18.39
C LEU A 1 -2.18 -3.74 -18.38
N LEU A 2 -2.84 -3.72 -19.54
CA LEU A 2 -4.28 -3.48 -19.66
C LEU A 2 -4.96 -4.70 -19.06
N PRO A 3 -5.76 -4.76 -18.19
CA PRO A 3 -6.61 -4.07 -17.30
C PRO A 3 -6.03 -3.83 -15.88
N LEU A 4 -4.78 -4.18 -15.63
CA LEU A 4 -4.14 -4.04 -14.30
C LEU A 4 -3.70 -2.60 -14.00
N GLY A 5 -3.57 -1.76 -15.04
CA GLY A 5 -2.97 -0.43 -14.91
C GLY A 5 -1.44 -0.46 -14.83
N PRO A 6 -0.82 0.60 -14.30
CA PRO A 6 0.63 0.65 -14.10
C PRO A 6 1.08 -0.43 -13.11
N VAL A 7 2.13 -1.18 -13.45
CA VAL A 7 2.72 -2.20 -12.58
C VAL A 7 4.22 -1.96 -12.46
N MET A 8 4.77 -2.24 -11.29
CA MET A 8 6.20 -2.33 -11.05
C MET A 8 6.59 -3.80 -11.09
N ILE A 9 7.47 -4.16 -12.02
CA ILE A 9 8.03 -5.53 -12.10
C ILE A 9 9.33 -5.53 -11.31
N ILE A 10 9.45 -6.47 -10.38
CA ILE A 10 10.66 -6.68 -9.58
C ILE A 10 11.20 -8.05 -9.97
N ASP A 11 12.35 -8.07 -10.63
CA ASP A 11 13.07 -9.30 -10.90
C ASP A 11 13.90 -9.69 -9.67
N THR A 12 13.90 -10.99 -9.36
CA THR A 12 14.66 -11.53 -8.23
C THR A 12 15.72 -12.51 -8.76
N PRO A 13 16.95 -12.48 -8.23
CA PRO A 13 17.94 -13.50 -8.55
C PRO A 13 17.40 -14.91 -8.27
N GLY A 14 17.83 -15.91 -9.05
CA GLY A 14 17.51 -17.32 -8.80
C GLY A 14 17.89 -17.72 -7.37
N LEU A 15 17.09 -18.63 -6.79
CA LEU A 15 17.27 -19.10 -5.43
C LEU A 15 18.21 -20.32 -5.34
N ASP A 16 18.76 -20.75 -6.47
CA ASP A 16 19.54 -21.99 -6.63
C ASP A 16 21.05 -21.80 -6.35
N ASP A 17 21.48 -20.59 -5.96
CA ASP A 17 22.88 -20.32 -5.69
C ASP A 17 23.31 -20.84 -4.32
N GLU A 18 24.26 -21.74 -4.30
CA GLU A 18 24.94 -22.25 -3.09
C GLU A 18 26.02 -21.27 -2.61
N GLY A 19 26.18 -21.13 -1.27
CA GLY A 19 27.23 -20.35 -0.64
C GLY A 19 26.74 -19.07 0.08
N GLU A 20 27.68 -18.28 0.63
CA GLU A 20 27.37 -17.05 1.40
C GLU A 20 26.62 -15.99 0.56
N LEU A 21 26.90 -15.90 -0.73
CA LEU A 21 26.18 -15.06 -1.67
C LEU A 21 24.74 -15.53 -1.88
N GLY A 22 24.50 -16.85 -1.87
CA GLY A 22 23.17 -17.45 -1.95
C GLY A 22 22.29 -17.05 -0.77
N ALA A 23 22.82 -17.09 0.46
CA ALA A 23 22.08 -16.69 1.66
C ALA A 23 21.64 -15.20 1.62
N GLN A 24 22.50 -14.30 1.12
CA GLN A 24 22.15 -12.88 0.96
C GLN A 24 21.11 -12.65 -0.13
N ARG A 25 21.14 -13.42 -1.23
CA ARG A 25 20.15 -13.36 -2.31
C ARG A 25 18.80 -13.88 -1.85
N ILE A 26 18.76 -14.97 -1.10
CA ILE A 26 17.55 -15.51 -0.48
C ILE A 26 16.93 -14.47 0.47
N ALA A 27 17.75 -13.83 1.31
CA ALA A 27 17.27 -12.78 2.23
C ALA A 27 16.67 -11.57 1.46
N LYS A 28 17.31 -11.15 0.37
CA LYS A 28 16.78 -10.09 -0.51
C LYS A 28 15.48 -10.51 -1.19
N ALA A 29 15.41 -11.73 -1.72
CA ALA A 29 14.19 -12.26 -2.32
C ALA A 29 13.05 -12.30 -1.30
N GLN A 30 13.30 -12.71 -0.06
CA GLN A 30 12.30 -12.69 1.01
C GLN A 30 11.82 -11.28 1.36
N GLN A 31 12.71 -10.27 1.32
CA GLN A 31 12.32 -8.87 1.51
C GLN A 31 11.42 -8.37 0.37
N VAL A 32 11.70 -8.78 -0.87
CA VAL A 32 10.86 -8.46 -2.04
C VAL A 32 9.49 -9.10 -1.90
N LEU A 33 9.41 -10.38 -1.50
CA LEU A 33 8.14 -11.08 -1.29
C LEU A 33 7.24 -10.42 -0.24
N ASN A 34 7.79 -9.65 0.68
CA ASN A 34 7.01 -8.88 1.65
C ASN A 34 6.42 -7.58 1.08
N LYS A 35 6.86 -7.17 -0.10
CA LYS A 35 6.47 -5.90 -0.74
C LYS A 35 5.67 -6.08 -2.02
N CYS A 36 5.63 -7.29 -2.59
CA CYS A 36 4.91 -7.56 -3.81
C CYS A 36 3.46 -7.96 -3.54
N ASP A 37 2.58 -7.58 -4.46
CA ASP A 37 1.14 -7.87 -4.41
C ASP A 37 0.80 -9.18 -5.12
N ILE A 38 1.62 -9.58 -6.11
CA ILE A 38 1.47 -10.79 -6.92
C ILE A 38 2.86 -11.37 -7.14
N ALA A 39 3.02 -12.69 -7.05
CA ALA A 39 4.25 -13.40 -7.35
C ALA A 39 4.08 -14.31 -8.57
N LEU A 40 5.09 -14.34 -9.41
CA LEU A 40 5.22 -15.32 -10.48
C LEU A 40 6.42 -16.21 -10.19
N LEU A 41 6.18 -17.50 -9.96
CA LEU A 41 7.25 -18.49 -9.90
C LEU A 41 7.50 -19.01 -11.31
N VAL A 42 8.62 -18.59 -11.91
CA VAL A 42 8.98 -18.96 -13.27
C VAL A 42 10.00 -20.09 -13.23
N VAL A 43 9.66 -21.22 -13.79
CA VAL A 43 10.48 -22.43 -13.84
C VAL A 43 10.84 -22.75 -15.29
N ASP A 44 12.07 -23.17 -15.52
CA ASP A 44 12.50 -23.70 -16.81
C ASP A 44 11.89 -25.10 -17.00
N ALA A 45 10.96 -25.21 -17.94
CA ALA A 45 10.26 -26.46 -18.20
C ALA A 45 11.19 -27.59 -18.68
N SER A 46 12.34 -27.25 -19.28
CA SER A 46 13.31 -28.24 -19.72
C SER A 46 14.04 -28.95 -18.57
N VAL A 47 14.15 -28.27 -17.43
CA VAL A 47 14.75 -28.78 -16.18
C VAL A 47 13.68 -29.44 -15.30
N GLY A 48 12.47 -28.86 -15.28
CA GLY A 48 11.37 -29.32 -14.45
C GLY A 48 11.35 -28.63 -13.07
N LEU A 49 10.44 -29.08 -12.21
CA LEU A 49 10.24 -28.53 -10.87
C LEU A 49 11.28 -29.09 -9.89
N SER A 50 12.14 -28.23 -9.36
CA SER A 50 13.09 -28.57 -8.30
C SER A 50 12.41 -28.60 -6.91
N GLU A 51 13.07 -29.21 -5.94
CA GLU A 51 12.61 -29.15 -4.54
C GLU A 51 12.65 -27.72 -3.98
N ALA A 52 13.59 -26.89 -4.44
CA ALA A 52 13.66 -25.47 -4.10
C ALA A 52 12.41 -24.70 -4.61
N ASP A 53 11.96 -24.97 -5.85
CA ASP A 53 10.75 -24.38 -6.40
C ASP A 53 9.52 -24.77 -5.58
N LYS A 54 9.41 -26.04 -5.20
CA LYS A 54 8.32 -26.55 -4.36
C LYS A 54 8.30 -25.89 -2.99
N ALA A 55 9.48 -25.75 -2.37
CA ALA A 55 9.61 -25.09 -1.08
C ALA A 55 9.24 -23.60 -1.15
N LEU A 56 9.69 -22.89 -2.20
CA LEU A 56 9.32 -21.50 -2.44
C LEU A 56 7.82 -21.36 -2.67
N TRP A 57 7.22 -22.25 -3.47
CA TRP A 57 5.77 -22.25 -3.67
C TRP A 57 5.01 -22.38 -2.35
N GLN A 58 5.43 -23.29 -1.46
CA GLN A 58 4.84 -23.44 -0.13
C GLN A 58 4.95 -22.15 0.70
N GLN A 59 6.09 -21.45 0.64
CA GLN A 59 6.27 -20.16 1.33
C GLN A 59 5.32 -19.10 0.79
N LEU A 60 5.12 -19.01 -0.53
CA LEU A 60 4.17 -18.09 -1.15
C LEU A 60 2.75 -18.37 -0.66
N GLN A 61 2.35 -19.65 -0.59
CA GLN A 61 1.04 -20.05 -0.09
C GLN A 61 0.86 -19.75 1.40
N ALA A 62 1.88 -20.00 2.22
CA ALA A 62 1.85 -19.69 3.66
C ALA A 62 1.66 -18.18 3.92
N LYS A 63 2.25 -17.34 3.05
CA LYS A 63 2.06 -15.89 3.08
C LYS A 63 0.73 -15.42 2.49
N LYS A 64 -0.07 -16.32 1.92
CA LYS A 64 -1.32 -16.00 1.20
C LYS A 64 -1.10 -14.98 0.08
N LEU A 65 0.08 -14.97 -0.52
CA LEU A 65 0.41 -14.10 -1.64
C LEU A 65 -0.22 -14.67 -2.92
N PRO A 66 -1.04 -13.91 -3.65
CA PRO A 66 -1.55 -14.32 -4.95
C PRO A 66 -0.39 -14.71 -5.87
N SER A 67 -0.38 -15.96 -6.35
CA SER A 67 0.78 -16.50 -7.04
C SER A 67 0.38 -17.36 -8.24
N ILE A 68 1.17 -17.28 -9.31
CA ILE A 68 1.04 -18.13 -10.50
C ILE A 68 2.33 -18.91 -10.69
N LEU A 69 2.21 -20.20 -10.99
CA LEU A 69 3.31 -21.04 -11.44
C LEU A 69 3.42 -20.95 -12.96
N VAL A 70 4.59 -20.59 -13.47
CA VAL A 70 4.84 -20.42 -14.89
C VAL A 70 5.93 -21.40 -15.34
N LEU A 71 5.59 -22.30 -16.20
CA LEU A 71 6.52 -23.24 -16.83
C LEU A 71 6.93 -22.66 -18.19
N ASN A 72 8.10 -22.05 -18.26
CA ASN A 72 8.61 -21.40 -19.47
C ASN A 72 9.50 -22.34 -20.27
N LYS A 73 9.76 -22.00 -21.52
CA LYS A 73 10.54 -22.76 -22.51
C LYS A 73 9.89 -24.10 -22.92
N VAL A 74 8.56 -24.14 -22.94
CA VAL A 74 7.82 -25.35 -23.31
C VAL A 74 8.06 -25.79 -24.76
N GLU A 75 8.59 -24.93 -25.61
CA GLU A 75 9.00 -25.23 -26.97
C GLU A 75 10.17 -26.21 -27.03
N LEU A 76 10.89 -26.42 -25.95
CA LEU A 76 11.99 -27.41 -25.86
C LEU A 76 11.50 -28.80 -25.49
N LEU A 77 10.23 -28.97 -25.17
CA LEU A 77 9.63 -30.22 -24.70
C LEU A 77 8.70 -30.82 -25.77
N ASP A 78 8.72 -32.12 -25.88
CA ASP A 78 7.69 -32.89 -26.60
C ASP A 78 6.35 -32.91 -25.82
N GLU A 79 5.26 -33.28 -26.47
CA GLU A 79 3.92 -33.29 -25.88
C GLU A 79 3.80 -34.18 -24.65
N MET A 80 4.50 -35.33 -24.64
CA MET A 80 4.46 -36.25 -23.50
C MET A 80 5.12 -35.63 -22.27
N ARG A 81 6.28 -35.02 -22.42
CA ARG A 81 6.97 -34.30 -21.32
C ARG A 81 6.19 -33.12 -20.83
N GLN A 82 5.56 -32.34 -21.74
CA GLN A 82 4.67 -31.24 -21.35
C GLN A 82 3.50 -31.76 -20.50
N ALA A 83 2.87 -32.87 -20.88
CA ALA A 83 1.77 -33.47 -20.12
C ALA A 83 2.22 -33.95 -18.73
N LEU A 84 3.34 -34.65 -18.63
CA LEU A 84 3.88 -35.11 -17.35
C LEU A 84 4.21 -33.97 -16.40
N LEU A 85 4.89 -32.92 -16.89
CA LEU A 85 5.24 -31.75 -16.11
C LEU A 85 3.99 -30.98 -15.66
N THR A 86 2.98 -30.91 -16.53
CA THR A 86 1.70 -30.30 -16.19
C THR A 86 1.01 -31.06 -15.05
N MET A 87 1.01 -32.38 -15.10
CA MET A 87 0.43 -33.20 -14.02
C MET A 87 1.18 -33.03 -12.70
N GLU A 88 2.50 -32.89 -12.74
CA GLU A 88 3.29 -32.58 -11.53
C GLU A 88 2.96 -31.19 -10.98
N ALA A 89 2.94 -30.19 -11.82
CA ALA A 89 2.60 -28.81 -11.44
C ALA A 89 1.18 -28.69 -10.88
N MET A 90 0.22 -29.44 -11.44
CA MET A 90 -1.17 -29.46 -10.96
C MET A 90 -1.33 -30.05 -9.55
N LYS A 91 -0.37 -30.85 -9.09
CA LYS A 91 -0.35 -31.29 -7.68
C LYS A 91 -0.05 -30.15 -6.71
N LEU A 92 0.66 -29.13 -7.18
CA LEU A 92 0.98 -27.93 -6.38
C LEU A 92 -0.10 -26.87 -6.51
N THR A 93 -0.60 -26.61 -7.72
CA THR A 93 -1.58 -25.56 -7.98
C THR A 93 -2.36 -25.77 -9.26
N LYS A 94 -3.62 -25.28 -9.24
CA LYS A 94 -4.43 -25.18 -10.47
C LYS A 94 -4.06 -23.94 -11.31
N GLN A 95 -3.35 -22.98 -10.74
CA GLN A 95 -2.89 -21.76 -11.43
C GLN A 95 -1.48 -21.98 -12.00
N CYS A 96 -1.39 -22.85 -12.99
CA CYS A 96 -0.17 -23.17 -13.71
C CYS A 96 -0.32 -22.85 -15.19
N PHE A 97 0.68 -22.18 -15.77
CA PHE A 97 0.71 -21.79 -17.18
C PHE A 97 1.96 -22.33 -17.86
N LEU A 98 1.75 -23.05 -18.94
CA LEU A 98 2.81 -23.47 -19.85
C LEU A 98 3.00 -22.40 -20.90
N VAL A 99 4.16 -21.78 -20.92
CA VAL A 99 4.43 -20.65 -21.81
C VAL A 99 5.75 -20.81 -22.57
N SER A 100 5.86 -20.11 -23.67
CA SER A 100 7.13 -19.86 -24.34
C SER A 100 7.30 -18.36 -24.56
N ALA A 101 8.28 -17.78 -23.91
CA ALA A 101 8.61 -16.37 -24.10
C ALA A 101 9.18 -16.10 -25.51
N ILE A 102 9.83 -17.10 -26.13
CA ILE A 102 10.40 -16.97 -27.48
C ILE A 102 9.31 -16.99 -28.54
N THR A 103 8.38 -17.95 -28.46
CA THR A 103 7.30 -18.09 -29.44
C THR A 103 6.05 -17.30 -29.11
N ASN A 104 6.01 -16.61 -27.98
CA ASN A 104 4.84 -15.93 -27.40
C ASN A 104 3.63 -16.85 -27.11
N ARG A 105 3.86 -18.17 -26.99
CA ARG A 105 2.81 -19.15 -26.70
C ARG A 105 2.25 -18.89 -25.30
N ASN A 106 0.93 -18.75 -25.17
CA ASN A 106 0.15 -18.56 -23.94
C ASN A 106 0.59 -17.32 -23.09
N ILE A 107 1.30 -16.37 -23.69
CA ILE A 107 1.73 -15.14 -22.96
C ILE A 107 0.55 -14.20 -22.70
N ASN A 108 -0.42 -14.14 -23.62
CA ASN A 108 -1.60 -13.30 -23.42
C ASN A 108 -2.51 -13.88 -22.33
N GLU A 109 -2.72 -15.18 -22.32
CA GLU A 109 -3.46 -15.91 -21.29
C GLU A 109 -2.83 -15.72 -19.91
N LEU A 110 -1.49 -15.77 -19.83
CA LEU A 110 -0.75 -15.47 -18.60
C LEU A 110 -0.99 -14.02 -18.15
N LYS A 111 -0.95 -13.05 -19.07
CA LYS A 111 -1.22 -11.63 -18.72
C LYS A 111 -2.65 -11.42 -18.19
N GLU A 112 -3.63 -12.10 -18.78
CA GLU A 112 -5.02 -12.06 -18.30
C GLU A 112 -5.15 -12.70 -16.92
N ALA A 113 -4.50 -13.84 -16.70
CA ALA A 113 -4.50 -14.50 -15.40
C ALA A 113 -3.84 -13.63 -14.31
N ILE A 114 -2.72 -12.96 -14.61
CA ILE A 114 -2.10 -11.99 -13.72
C ILE A 114 -3.08 -10.84 -13.39
N ALA A 115 -3.77 -10.33 -14.40
CA ALA A 115 -4.75 -9.26 -14.23
C ALA A 115 -5.94 -9.69 -13.35
N ALA A 116 -6.37 -10.95 -13.46
CA ALA A 116 -7.43 -11.52 -12.62
C ALA A 116 -7.02 -11.69 -11.15
N LEU A 117 -5.72 -11.81 -10.86
CA LEU A 117 -5.17 -11.86 -9.50
C LEU A 117 -5.06 -10.48 -8.84
N ARG A 118 -5.42 -9.42 -9.55
CA ARG A 118 -5.43 -8.08 -8.98
C ARG A 118 -6.05 -8.14 -7.57
N PRO A 119 -5.29 -7.78 -6.53
CA PRO A 119 -5.89 -7.62 -5.22
C PRO A 119 -7.11 -6.72 -5.42
N ARG A 120 -8.28 -7.14 -4.96
CA ARG A 120 -9.41 -6.21 -4.90
C ARG A 120 -8.88 -5.02 -4.12
N GLU A 121 -8.61 -3.92 -4.81
CA GLU A 121 -8.49 -2.66 -4.13
C GLU A 121 -9.80 -2.54 -3.33
N VAL A 122 -9.73 -2.80 -2.05
CA VAL A 122 -10.67 -2.18 -1.14
C VAL A 122 -10.49 -0.72 -1.49
N GLU A 123 -11.47 -0.10 -2.15
CA GLU A 123 -11.46 1.33 -2.42
C GLU A 123 -11.24 1.99 -1.07
N ARG A 124 -9.96 2.25 -0.78
CA ARG A 124 -9.57 2.83 0.49
C ARG A 124 -9.99 4.27 0.39
N GLN A 125 -11.15 4.55 0.95
CA GLN A 125 -11.70 5.89 0.96
C GLN A 125 -10.84 6.76 1.88
N LEU A 126 -10.35 7.88 1.36
CA LEU A 126 -9.64 8.86 2.17
C LEU A 126 -10.64 9.60 3.06
N LEU A 127 -11.59 10.32 2.42
CA LEU A 127 -12.72 10.94 3.11
C LEU A 127 -14.01 11.01 2.28
N GLY A 128 -14.00 10.50 1.04
CA GLY A 128 -15.15 10.62 0.14
C GLY A 128 -16.45 10.02 0.64
N ASP A 129 -16.39 9.01 1.51
CA ASP A 129 -17.54 8.40 2.18
C ASP A 129 -18.03 9.20 3.40
N LEU A 130 -17.24 10.18 3.88
CA LEU A 130 -17.60 11.06 5.00
C LEU A 130 -18.31 12.33 4.56
N ILE A 131 -18.28 12.63 3.27
CA ILE A 131 -18.85 13.84 2.68
C ILE A 131 -19.85 13.52 1.56
N LYS A 132 -20.71 14.48 1.28
CA LYS A 132 -21.65 14.48 0.15
C LYS A 132 -21.28 15.59 -0.82
N PRO A 133 -21.76 15.54 -2.06
CA PRO A 133 -21.63 16.68 -2.99
C PRO A 133 -22.09 17.98 -2.34
N CYS A 134 -21.31 19.06 -2.55
CA CYS A 134 -21.50 20.38 -1.98
C CYS A 134 -21.26 20.51 -0.46
N ASP A 135 -20.89 19.46 0.25
CA ASP A 135 -20.42 19.62 1.64
C ASP A 135 -19.13 20.46 1.68
N ILE A 136 -19.06 21.35 2.66
CA ILE A 136 -17.87 22.19 2.88
C ILE A 136 -16.91 21.47 3.81
N VAL A 137 -15.65 21.34 3.38
CA VAL A 137 -14.54 20.83 4.18
C VAL A 137 -13.51 21.94 4.37
N VAL A 138 -13.20 22.28 5.61
CA VAL A 138 -12.15 23.25 5.93
C VAL A 138 -10.84 22.50 6.14
N LEU A 139 -9.82 22.87 5.36
CA LEU A 139 -8.47 22.37 5.48
C LEU A 139 -7.59 23.40 6.15
N VAL A 140 -7.16 23.13 7.37
CA VAL A 140 -6.23 24.00 8.10
C VAL A 140 -4.81 23.50 7.83
N THR A 141 -4.07 24.27 7.04
CA THR A 141 -2.75 23.89 6.54
C THR A 141 -1.69 24.88 7.05
N PRO A 142 -0.96 24.52 8.12
CA PRO A 142 0.18 25.32 8.54
C PRO A 142 1.19 25.46 7.40
N ILE A 143 1.85 26.61 7.32
CA ILE A 143 2.96 26.79 6.38
C ILE A 143 4.19 26.14 7.00
N ASP A 144 4.48 24.93 6.54
CA ASP A 144 5.67 24.21 6.94
C ASP A 144 6.92 24.84 6.29
N SER A 145 7.84 25.32 7.11
CA SER A 145 9.11 25.90 6.67
C SER A 145 10.02 24.87 5.98
N ALA A 146 9.80 23.57 6.22
CA ALA A 146 10.53 22.48 5.58
C ALA A 146 9.94 22.07 4.23
N ALA A 147 8.71 22.50 3.91
CA ALA A 147 8.13 22.28 2.60
C ALA A 147 8.75 23.20 1.53
N PRO A 148 8.92 22.74 0.29
CA PRO A 148 9.35 23.63 -0.79
C PRO A 148 8.39 24.81 -0.94
N LYS A 149 8.92 26.02 -1.08
CA LYS A 149 8.11 27.24 -1.27
C LYS A 149 7.05 27.03 -2.37
N GLY A 150 5.82 27.43 -2.09
CA GLY A 150 4.71 27.36 -3.04
C GLY A 150 4.08 25.98 -3.21
N ARG A 151 4.38 25.02 -2.33
CA ARG A 151 3.80 23.64 -2.40
C ARG A 151 3.17 23.25 -1.08
N LEU A 152 2.02 22.60 -1.17
CA LEU A 152 1.44 21.84 -0.06
C LEU A 152 2.15 20.48 0.04
N ILE A 153 2.20 19.90 1.23
CA ILE A 153 2.70 18.54 1.42
C ILE A 153 1.72 17.51 0.84
N LEU A 154 2.23 16.33 0.51
CA LEU A 154 1.46 15.30 -0.18
C LEU A 154 0.12 14.93 0.50
N PRO A 155 0.03 14.73 1.83
CA PRO A 155 -1.25 14.45 2.49
C PRO A 155 -2.30 15.56 2.29
N GLN A 156 -1.89 16.82 2.36
CA GLN A 156 -2.76 17.98 2.17
C GLN A 156 -3.30 18.02 0.74
N GLN A 157 -2.44 17.82 -0.27
CA GLN A 157 -2.82 17.74 -1.67
C GLN A 157 -3.78 16.59 -1.95
N GLN A 158 -3.53 15.42 -1.37
CA GLN A 158 -4.38 14.24 -1.58
C GLN A 158 -5.77 14.43 -0.96
N VAL A 159 -5.86 14.99 0.23
CA VAL A 159 -7.15 15.27 0.87
C VAL A 159 -7.92 16.32 0.07
N LEU A 160 -7.29 17.44 -0.30
CA LEU A 160 -7.90 18.47 -1.13
C LEU A 160 -8.44 17.88 -2.43
N ARG A 161 -7.62 17.10 -3.14
CA ARG A 161 -8.04 16.45 -4.38
C ARG A 161 -9.19 15.47 -4.16
N ASN A 162 -9.17 14.69 -3.09
CA ASN A 162 -10.24 13.74 -2.78
C ASN A 162 -11.58 14.42 -2.49
N VAL A 163 -11.58 15.59 -1.81
CA VAL A 163 -12.79 16.40 -1.64
C VAL A 163 -13.37 16.82 -2.99
N LEU A 164 -12.52 17.32 -3.90
CA LEU A 164 -12.96 17.77 -5.24
C LEU A 164 -13.49 16.61 -6.08
N ASP A 165 -12.81 15.46 -6.06
CA ASP A 165 -13.22 14.25 -6.78
C ASP A 165 -14.63 13.77 -6.32
N ASN A 166 -14.97 14.02 -5.05
CA ASN A 166 -16.29 13.72 -4.47
C ASN A 166 -17.27 14.90 -4.54
N LYS A 167 -16.97 15.91 -5.37
CA LYS A 167 -17.82 17.10 -5.60
C LYS A 167 -18.07 17.91 -4.33
N GLY A 168 -17.19 17.83 -3.34
CA GLY A 168 -17.19 18.70 -2.16
C GLY A 168 -16.56 20.05 -2.43
N ILE A 169 -16.73 20.97 -1.47
CA ILE A 169 -16.17 22.32 -1.51
C ILE A 169 -15.03 22.37 -0.48
N THR A 170 -13.86 22.90 -0.87
CA THR A 170 -12.75 23.09 0.06
C THR A 170 -12.55 24.56 0.40
N VAL A 171 -12.38 24.87 1.68
CA VAL A 171 -11.87 26.15 2.17
C VAL A 171 -10.54 25.86 2.84
N THR A 172 -9.46 26.42 2.33
CA THR A 172 -8.11 26.16 2.86
C THR A 172 -7.58 27.44 3.53
N VAL A 173 -7.18 27.33 4.78
CA VAL A 173 -6.73 28.45 5.62
C VAL A 173 -5.54 28.04 6.50
N GLN A 174 -4.84 29.00 7.05
CA GLN A 174 -3.90 28.77 8.15
C GLN A 174 -4.65 28.80 9.50
N GLU A 175 -3.97 28.46 10.57
CA GLU A 175 -4.56 28.44 11.92
C GLU A 175 -5.05 29.81 12.35
N SER A 176 -4.32 30.88 11.98
CA SER A 176 -4.62 32.26 12.30
C SER A 176 -5.94 32.75 11.71
N GLU A 177 -6.29 32.30 10.51
CA GLU A 177 -7.49 32.70 9.79
C GLU A 177 -8.69 31.81 10.08
N LEU A 178 -8.52 30.69 10.78
CA LEU A 178 -9.57 29.68 10.95
C LEU A 178 -10.84 30.24 11.60
N ALA A 179 -10.70 31.00 12.68
CA ALA A 179 -11.85 31.58 13.39
C ALA A 179 -12.68 32.50 12.50
N GLU A 180 -11.99 33.36 11.76
CA GLU A 180 -12.61 34.31 10.82
C GLU A 180 -13.26 33.56 9.64
N ALA A 181 -12.58 32.52 9.11
CA ALA A 181 -13.12 31.71 8.04
C ALA A 181 -14.42 31.02 8.45
N LEU A 182 -14.44 30.38 9.63
CA LEU A 182 -15.64 29.74 10.17
C LEU A 182 -16.79 30.72 10.37
N ALA A 183 -16.50 31.94 10.84
CA ALA A 183 -17.50 32.98 11.04
C ALA A 183 -18.11 33.53 9.74
N ARG A 184 -17.36 33.47 8.63
CA ARG A 184 -17.82 33.90 7.28
C ARG A 184 -18.56 32.85 6.48
N LEU A 185 -18.53 31.58 6.89
CA LEU A 185 -19.28 30.55 6.20
C LEU A 185 -20.78 30.71 6.47
N ALA A 186 -21.60 30.72 5.43
CA ALA A 186 -23.04 30.75 5.54
C ALA A 186 -23.63 29.50 6.20
N PHE A 187 -22.92 28.37 6.10
CA PHE A 187 -23.28 27.10 6.69
C PHE A 187 -22.08 26.47 7.40
N PRO A 188 -22.29 25.75 8.51
CA PRO A 188 -21.20 25.07 9.20
C PRO A 188 -20.54 24.04 8.29
N PRO A 189 -19.20 23.91 8.31
CA PRO A 189 -18.54 22.91 7.52
C PRO A 189 -18.89 21.51 8.03
N LYS A 190 -18.89 20.55 7.10
CA LYS A 190 -19.11 19.13 7.39
C LYS A 190 -17.97 18.54 8.21
N LEU A 191 -16.75 19.03 7.98
CA LEU A 191 -15.53 18.51 8.57
C LEU A 191 -14.44 19.58 8.54
N VAL A 192 -13.63 19.62 9.60
CA VAL A 192 -12.37 20.36 9.65
C VAL A 192 -11.22 19.35 9.67
N VAL A 193 -10.23 19.55 8.82
CA VAL A 193 -9.03 18.69 8.74
C VAL A 193 -7.81 19.56 9.01
N THR A 194 -6.92 19.11 9.90
CA THR A 194 -5.71 19.88 10.27
C THR A 194 -4.48 18.97 10.38
N ASP A 195 -3.30 19.55 10.44
CA ASP A 195 -2.08 18.82 10.80
C ASP A 195 -2.06 18.48 12.29
N SER A 196 -1.37 17.36 12.62
CA SER A 196 -1.26 16.91 14.00
C SER A 196 -0.60 17.97 14.90
N GLN A 197 0.37 18.72 14.39
CA GLN A 197 1.06 19.80 15.11
C GLN A 197 0.12 20.96 15.48
N ALA A 198 -0.80 21.32 14.59
CA ALA A 198 -1.77 22.40 14.83
C ALA A 198 -3.02 21.92 15.58
N PHE A 199 -3.19 20.61 15.81
CA PHE A 199 -4.42 20.04 16.36
C PHE A 199 -4.80 20.66 17.71
N GLY A 200 -3.83 20.88 18.60
CA GLY A 200 -4.07 21.46 19.92
C GLY A 200 -4.59 22.92 19.89
N VAL A 201 -4.18 23.70 18.88
CA VAL A 201 -4.66 25.09 18.68
C VAL A 201 -6.02 25.05 17.98
N VAL A 202 -6.13 24.31 16.90
CA VAL A 202 -7.34 24.20 16.08
C VAL A 202 -8.53 23.64 16.88
N SER A 203 -8.30 22.67 17.76
CA SER A 203 -9.34 22.08 18.61
C SER A 203 -9.99 23.07 19.59
N LYS A 204 -9.30 24.16 19.92
CA LYS A 204 -9.84 25.23 20.77
C LYS A 204 -10.70 26.24 20.00
N ILE A 205 -10.52 26.30 18.67
CA ILE A 205 -11.22 27.23 17.77
C ILE A 205 -12.47 26.56 17.18
N VAL A 206 -12.37 25.28 16.82
CA VAL A 206 -13.47 24.56 16.18
C VAL A 206 -14.55 24.21 17.19
N PRO A 207 -15.83 24.61 16.95
CA PRO A 207 -16.92 24.26 17.84
C PRO A 207 -17.07 22.73 17.98
N PRO A 208 -17.44 22.19 19.14
CA PRO A 208 -17.62 20.74 19.37
C PRO A 208 -18.65 20.06 18.46
N THR A 209 -19.53 20.85 17.86
CA THR A 209 -20.56 20.38 16.91
C THR A 209 -19.99 20.07 15.52
N ILE A 210 -18.77 20.54 15.23
CA ILE A 210 -18.11 20.32 13.95
C ILE A 210 -17.04 19.23 14.13
N PRO A 211 -17.12 18.13 13.40
CA PRO A 211 -16.08 17.10 13.45
C PRO A 211 -14.70 17.65 13.07
N LEU A 212 -13.69 17.29 13.87
CA LEU A 212 -12.29 17.64 13.63
C LEU A 212 -11.45 16.37 13.52
N ILE A 213 -10.60 16.30 12.50
CA ILE A 213 -9.71 15.18 12.26
C ILE A 213 -8.34 15.69 11.78
N SER A 214 -7.29 14.87 11.89
CA SER A 214 -5.98 15.19 11.33
C SER A 214 -5.73 14.52 9.99
N PHE A 215 -4.88 15.15 9.16
CA PHE A 215 -4.39 14.55 7.91
C PHE A 215 -3.74 13.19 8.16
N SER A 216 -2.99 13.03 9.25
CA SER A 216 -2.33 11.77 9.60
C SER A 216 -3.33 10.65 9.90
N ILE A 217 -4.45 10.93 10.56
CA ILE A 217 -5.52 9.95 10.81
C ILE A 217 -6.20 9.55 9.49
N LEU A 218 -6.49 10.52 8.61
CA LEU A 218 -7.03 10.23 7.27
C LEU A 218 -6.08 9.37 6.45
N MET A 219 -4.78 9.64 6.51
CA MET A 219 -3.77 8.84 5.82
C MET A 219 -3.63 7.44 6.42
N ALA A 220 -3.70 7.28 7.75
CA ALA A 220 -3.72 5.98 8.41
C ALA A 220 -4.96 5.16 7.99
N ARG A 221 -6.12 5.82 7.86
CA ARG A 221 -7.34 5.23 7.33
C ARG A 221 -7.16 4.76 5.89
N TYR A 222 -6.66 5.64 5.03
CA TYR A 222 -6.39 5.35 3.62
C TYR A 222 -5.38 4.21 3.45
N LYS A 223 -4.35 4.14 4.28
CA LYS A 223 -3.37 3.04 4.29
C LYS A 223 -3.92 1.74 4.90
N GLY A 224 -5.08 1.78 5.56
CA GLY A 224 -5.70 0.62 6.21
C GLY A 224 -5.08 0.26 7.57
N THR A 225 -4.26 1.15 8.14
CA THR A 225 -3.58 0.93 9.44
C THR A 225 -4.35 1.51 10.62
N LEU A 226 -5.38 2.34 10.40
CA LEU A 226 -6.09 3.06 11.46
C LEU A 226 -6.69 2.12 12.52
N SER A 227 -7.36 1.04 12.10
CA SER A 227 -7.99 0.11 13.05
C SER A 227 -6.96 -0.62 13.92
N ALA A 228 -5.79 -0.93 13.38
CA ALA A 228 -4.68 -1.50 14.14
C ALA A 228 -4.10 -0.47 15.11
N ALA A 229 -3.91 0.79 14.67
CA ALA A 229 -3.45 1.88 15.52
C ALA A 229 -4.39 2.16 16.68
N VAL A 230 -5.72 2.23 16.42
CA VAL A 230 -6.73 2.43 17.48
C VAL A 230 -6.74 1.29 18.51
N LYS A 231 -6.54 0.04 18.06
CA LYS A 231 -6.42 -1.10 18.99
C LYS A 231 -5.12 -1.01 19.80
N ALA A 232 -4.01 -0.61 19.16
CA ALA A 232 -2.72 -0.51 19.81
C ALA A 232 -2.69 0.60 20.88
N VAL A 233 -3.32 1.73 20.63
CA VAL A 233 -3.40 2.84 21.62
C VAL A 233 -4.00 2.39 22.95
N ARG A 234 -4.97 1.48 22.94
CA ARG A 234 -5.57 0.93 24.18
C ARG A 234 -4.57 0.14 25.04
N VAL A 235 -3.48 -0.33 24.44
CA VAL A 235 -2.41 -1.02 25.20
C VAL A 235 -1.68 -0.05 26.11
N LEU A 236 -1.63 1.25 25.75
CA LEU A 236 -1.00 2.28 26.58
C LEU A 236 -1.68 2.43 27.94
N ASP A 237 -2.99 2.16 28.02
CA ASP A 237 -3.73 2.20 29.29
C ASP A 237 -3.31 1.07 30.25
N THR A 238 -2.59 0.08 29.76
CA THR A 238 -2.13 -1.12 30.52
C THR A 238 -0.64 -1.11 30.82
N VAL A 239 0.10 -0.11 30.36
CA VAL A 239 1.55 0.02 30.56
C VAL A 239 1.84 0.29 32.03
N GLN A 240 2.83 -0.43 32.58
CA GLN A 240 3.26 -0.34 33.96
C GLN A 240 4.71 0.16 34.07
N ASP A 241 5.09 0.60 35.27
CA ASP A 241 6.47 0.99 35.55
C ASP A 241 7.44 -0.17 35.27
N GLY A 242 8.45 0.10 34.45
CA GLY A 242 9.45 -0.89 34.02
C GLY A 242 9.19 -1.50 32.63
N ASP A 243 8.03 -1.25 32.03
CA ASP A 243 7.77 -1.67 30.65
C ASP A 243 8.66 -0.91 29.67
N LYS A 244 9.12 -1.62 28.63
CA LYS A 244 9.97 -1.04 27.59
C LYS A 244 9.13 -0.67 26.38
N ILE A 245 9.11 0.63 26.07
CA ILE A 245 8.42 1.17 24.88
C ILE A 245 9.48 1.53 23.84
N LEU A 246 9.34 1.01 22.62
CA LEU A 246 10.16 1.41 21.48
C LEU A 246 9.45 2.54 20.73
N ILE A 247 10.06 3.72 20.73
CA ILE A 247 9.65 4.83 19.87
C ILE A 247 10.54 4.81 18.63
N SER A 248 9.93 4.65 17.44
CA SER A 248 10.65 4.61 16.17
C SER A 248 10.09 5.65 15.23
N GLU A 249 10.95 6.58 14.83
CA GLU A 249 10.61 7.61 13.87
C GLU A 249 11.21 7.29 12.50
N GLY A 250 10.35 7.18 11.48
CA GLY A 250 10.74 6.90 10.10
C GLY A 250 10.78 8.13 9.19
N CYS A 251 10.47 9.32 9.71
CA CYS A 251 10.37 10.54 8.93
C CYS A 251 11.59 11.45 9.14
N THR A 252 12.24 11.87 8.05
CA THR A 252 13.35 12.82 8.11
C THR A 252 12.89 14.27 8.32
N HIS A 253 11.61 14.58 8.14
CA HIS A 253 11.00 15.92 8.28
C HIS A 253 11.07 16.42 9.70
N HIS A 254 10.77 15.57 10.68
CA HIS A 254 10.64 15.94 12.08
C HIS A 254 11.95 16.34 12.76
N ARG A 255 13.09 15.87 12.23
CA ARG A 255 14.41 16.29 12.72
C ARG A 255 14.66 17.80 12.59
N GLN A 256 13.98 18.47 11.64
CA GLN A 256 14.10 19.92 11.43
C GLN A 256 13.14 20.72 12.31
N CYS A 257 12.05 20.10 12.77
CA CYS A 257 11.02 20.74 13.58
C CYS A 257 11.17 20.49 15.07
N GLN A 258 12.18 19.72 15.52
CA GLN A 258 12.38 19.30 16.93
C GLN A 258 11.17 18.59 17.54
N ASP A 259 10.30 18.05 16.72
CA ASP A 259 9.09 17.33 17.10
C ASP A 259 9.39 15.83 17.01
N ILE A 260 10.06 15.34 18.06
CA ILE A 260 10.35 13.90 18.19
C ILE A 260 9.38 13.36 19.24
N GLY A 261 8.41 12.59 18.78
CA GLY A 261 7.51 11.73 19.52
C GLY A 261 7.00 12.21 20.84
#